data_24e76abacbdf45810abe22587e4e3645
#
_entry.id   24e76abacbdf45810abe22587e4e3645
#
_cell.length_a   1.000
_cell.length_b   1.000
_cell.length_c   1.000
_cell.angle_alpha   90.00
_cell.angle_beta   90.00
_cell.angle_gamma   90.00
#
_symmetry.space_group_name_H-M   'P 1'
#
loop_
_entity.id
_entity.type
_entity.pdbx_description
1 polymer ?
#
loop_
_entity_poly.entity_id
_entity_poly.type
_entity_poly.pdbx_seq_one_letter_code
_entity_poly.pdbx_strand_id
1 'polypeptide(L)'
;MTSAPVTDLVADGDRRIAWAQRGMPVLASVRDRLAAGNVLTGLRVGVGLVLEPKTASLALALHAAGAQVSVHCPGRSTTQAVASALGAAGLQVFAEEGACAERDAELARAFLGTGPDILLDDGACLIRMAHREFPDLIASMLGAAEETTSGVRPLRAMHQDGELRLPVIAVNDARTKYLFDNLYGTGQSCVMALLDITNLQLAGRVVVVVGYGWVGQGVARHAAALGARVVVSEIDAIRALQALHDGCRVQSLTDADADAEVVFAATGIAGAVTRAHLAAMPDGVLLCTAGGGSFELPMTYLDSLGTGTPVRQAVTEYVLPTGRTVLVIGHGDCLNCSDAEGNPIEVMDLSLSLQALAAECIATEARSWPPGVYPVTSQLETAVALARLRHEGATLELLTEELSAAMRSW
;
A
#
# COMPACT_ATOMS: atom_id res chain seq x y z
N MET A 1 28.73 9.22 7.22
CA MET A 1 27.73 10.08 7.86
C MET A 1 27.60 9.64 9.31
N THR A 2 27.79 10.52 10.29
CA THR A 2 27.60 10.20 11.71
C THR A 2 26.10 9.99 11.92
N SER A 3 25.69 8.81 12.40
CA SER A 3 24.29 8.54 12.77
C SER A 3 23.81 9.59 13.78
N ALA A 4 22.63 10.15 13.54
CA ALA A 4 21.99 11.05 14.49
C ALA A 4 21.84 10.36 15.86
N PRO A 5 21.98 11.08 16.98
CA PRO A 5 21.72 10.51 18.30
C PRO A 5 20.31 9.92 18.37
N VAL A 6 20.14 8.81 19.06
CA VAL A 6 18.83 8.10 19.19
C VAL A 6 17.72 9.04 19.74
N THR A 7 18.07 9.95 20.64
CA THR A 7 17.16 10.97 21.19
C THR A 7 16.63 11.92 20.12
N ASP A 8 17.44 12.26 19.12
CA ASP A 8 17.03 13.14 18.03
C ASP A 8 16.08 12.42 17.06
N LEU A 9 16.30 11.11 16.83
CA LEU A 9 15.41 10.27 16.01
C LEU A 9 14.04 10.11 16.66
N VAL A 10 13.98 9.86 17.97
CA VAL A 10 12.70 9.76 18.70
C VAL A 10 11.92 11.06 18.58
N ALA A 11 12.56 12.20 18.88
CA ALA A 11 11.90 13.51 18.80
C ALA A 11 11.45 13.86 17.36
N ASP A 12 12.19 13.44 16.34
CA ASP A 12 11.76 13.59 14.94
C ASP A 12 10.56 12.72 14.61
N GLY A 13 10.60 11.45 15.01
CA GLY A 13 9.48 10.52 14.84
C GLY A 13 8.20 11.01 15.50
N ASP A 14 8.31 11.49 16.75
CA ASP A 14 7.17 12.05 17.48
C ASP A 14 6.55 13.25 16.76
N ARG A 15 7.37 14.16 16.22
CA ARG A 15 6.87 15.31 15.43
C ARG A 15 6.14 14.87 14.18
N ARG A 16 6.69 13.90 13.44
CA ARG A 16 6.08 13.35 12.22
C ARG A 16 4.77 12.64 12.51
N ILE A 17 4.73 11.82 13.56
CA ILE A 17 3.50 11.12 13.99
C ILE A 17 2.45 12.15 14.42
N ALA A 18 2.83 13.14 15.25
CA ALA A 18 1.91 14.18 15.68
C ALA A 18 1.36 15.02 14.51
N TRP A 19 2.16 15.23 13.47
CA TRP A 19 1.70 15.88 12.24
C TRP A 19 0.65 15.03 11.53
N ALA A 20 0.91 13.73 11.31
CA ALA A 20 -0.03 12.84 10.66
C ALA A 20 -1.36 12.75 11.43
N GLN A 21 -1.31 12.64 12.76
CA GLN A 21 -2.49 12.55 13.62
C GLN A 21 -3.45 13.73 13.47
N ARG A 22 -2.97 14.91 13.07
CA ARG A 22 -3.85 16.07 12.81
C ARG A 22 -4.84 15.85 11.67
N GLY A 23 -4.44 15.06 10.67
CA GLY A 23 -5.26 14.74 9.50
C GLY A 23 -6.02 13.39 9.62
N MET A 24 -5.96 12.74 10.81
CA MET A 24 -6.53 11.40 11.03
C MET A 24 -7.66 11.39 12.09
N PRO A 25 -8.71 12.20 11.93
CA PRO A 25 -9.80 12.33 12.91
C PRO A 25 -10.68 11.07 12.99
N VAL A 26 -10.81 10.30 11.89
CA VAL A 26 -11.59 9.07 11.89
C VAL A 26 -10.89 8.01 12.72
N LEU A 27 -9.58 7.82 12.52
CA LEU A 27 -8.77 6.90 13.32
C LEU A 27 -8.77 7.31 14.80
N ALA A 28 -8.70 8.60 15.11
CA ALA A 28 -8.82 9.09 16.49
C ALA A 28 -10.17 8.68 17.14
N SER A 29 -11.28 8.84 16.41
CA SER A 29 -12.60 8.41 16.85
C SER A 29 -12.70 6.89 17.03
N VAL A 30 -12.11 6.12 16.11
CA VAL A 30 -12.05 4.65 16.21
C VAL A 30 -11.23 4.23 17.44
N ARG A 31 -10.05 4.84 17.65
CA ARG A 31 -9.22 4.61 18.85
C ARG A 31 -10.03 4.80 20.14
N ASP A 32 -10.71 5.92 20.27
CA ASP A 32 -11.47 6.26 21.49
C ASP A 32 -12.60 5.25 21.72
N ARG A 33 -13.25 4.80 20.66
CA ARG A 33 -14.27 3.75 20.71
C ARG A 33 -13.69 2.39 21.13
N LEU A 34 -12.59 1.97 20.55
CA LEU A 34 -11.91 0.71 20.86
C LEU A 34 -11.41 0.69 22.31
N ALA A 35 -10.84 1.81 22.78
CA ALA A 35 -10.38 1.97 24.15
C ALA A 35 -11.54 1.85 25.15
N ALA A 36 -12.68 2.48 24.87
CA ALA A 36 -13.88 2.38 25.69
C ALA A 36 -14.48 0.97 25.74
N GLY A 37 -14.38 0.23 24.61
CA GLY A 37 -14.92 -1.13 24.48
C GLY A 37 -14.04 -2.21 25.11
N ASN A 38 -12.76 -1.97 25.39
CA ASN A 38 -11.78 -2.92 25.93
C ASN A 38 -11.63 -4.22 25.10
N VAL A 39 -12.02 -4.21 23.84
CA VAL A 39 -12.14 -5.43 23.01
C VAL A 39 -10.78 -6.03 22.67
N LEU A 40 -9.74 -5.18 22.55
CA LEU A 40 -8.37 -5.59 22.21
C LEU A 40 -7.50 -5.83 23.45
N THR A 41 -8.04 -5.66 24.66
CA THR A 41 -7.26 -5.75 25.90
C THR A 41 -6.63 -7.14 26.05
N GLY A 42 -5.29 -7.16 26.17
CA GLY A 42 -4.51 -8.37 26.35
C GLY A 42 -4.25 -9.16 25.07
N LEU A 43 -4.85 -8.81 23.93
CA LEU A 43 -4.55 -9.42 22.64
C LEU A 43 -3.21 -8.90 22.08
N ARG A 44 -2.46 -9.79 21.44
CA ARG A 44 -1.25 -9.46 20.70
C ARG A 44 -1.63 -9.13 19.26
N VAL A 45 -1.41 -7.89 18.86
CA VAL A 45 -1.70 -7.42 17.50
C VAL A 45 -0.40 -7.12 16.79
N GLY A 46 -0.15 -7.87 15.72
CA GLY A 46 0.98 -7.63 14.82
C GLY A 46 0.58 -6.68 13.69
N VAL A 47 1.35 -5.61 13.49
CA VAL A 47 1.17 -4.64 12.41
C VAL A 47 2.32 -4.79 11.43
N GLY A 48 2.06 -5.40 10.28
CA GLY A 48 3.01 -5.66 9.19
C GLY A 48 2.73 -4.78 7.98
N LEU A 49 2.72 -3.47 8.15
CA LEU A 49 2.42 -2.48 7.12
C LEU A 49 3.63 -1.56 6.89
N VAL A 50 3.62 -0.79 5.80
CA VAL A 50 4.63 0.26 5.55
C VAL A 50 4.80 1.14 6.80
N LEU A 51 6.01 1.23 7.35
CA LEU A 51 6.26 1.92 8.62
C LEU A 51 6.61 3.39 8.40
N GLU A 52 5.57 4.20 8.42
CA GLU A 52 5.61 5.65 8.28
C GLU A 52 4.63 6.29 9.30
N PRO A 53 4.55 7.64 9.41
CA PRO A 53 3.81 8.30 10.51
C PRO A 53 2.32 7.90 10.64
N LYS A 54 1.63 7.58 9.54
CA LYS A 54 0.21 7.24 9.56
C LYS A 54 0.00 5.81 10.10
N THR A 55 0.84 4.87 9.67
CA THR A 55 0.85 3.50 10.23
C THR A 55 1.23 3.49 11.71
N ALA A 56 2.18 4.36 12.11
CA ALA A 56 2.50 4.52 13.53
C ALA A 56 1.29 4.99 14.33
N SER A 57 0.46 5.88 13.76
CA SER A 57 -0.78 6.34 14.39
C SER A 57 -1.79 5.19 14.59
N LEU A 58 -1.90 4.25 13.63
CA LEU A 58 -2.68 3.01 13.80
C LEU A 58 -2.11 2.16 14.94
N ALA A 59 -0.79 1.89 14.95
CA ALA A 59 -0.17 1.07 15.98
C ALA A 59 -0.39 1.66 17.39
N LEU A 60 -0.25 2.98 17.54
CA LEU A 60 -0.54 3.69 18.78
C LEU A 60 -2.03 3.65 19.17
N ALA A 61 -2.93 3.72 18.18
CA ALA A 61 -4.37 3.61 18.44
C ALA A 61 -4.75 2.22 18.99
N LEU A 62 -4.21 1.15 18.40
CA LEU A 62 -4.38 -0.22 18.87
C LEU A 62 -3.76 -0.43 20.26
N HIS A 63 -2.59 0.14 20.51
CA HIS A 63 -1.93 0.11 21.81
C HIS A 63 -2.76 0.83 22.89
N ALA A 64 -3.29 2.03 22.58
CA ALA A 64 -4.18 2.78 23.47
C ALA A 64 -5.49 2.04 23.74
N ALA A 65 -5.94 1.15 22.86
CA ALA A 65 -7.07 0.26 23.04
C ALA A 65 -6.75 -1.00 23.88
N GLY A 66 -5.55 -1.09 24.47
CA GLY A 66 -5.12 -2.15 25.38
C GLY A 66 -4.46 -3.35 24.70
N ALA A 67 -4.20 -3.31 23.40
CA ALA A 67 -3.47 -4.36 22.70
C ALA A 67 -1.97 -4.33 23.03
N GLN A 68 -1.35 -5.51 23.02
CA GLN A 68 0.12 -5.66 22.98
C GLN A 68 0.55 -5.60 21.51
N VAL A 69 1.06 -4.45 21.09
CA VAL A 69 1.36 -4.22 19.67
C VAL A 69 2.81 -4.51 19.35
N SER A 70 3.02 -5.31 18.32
CA SER A 70 4.32 -5.47 17.63
C SER A 70 4.21 -4.93 16.20
N VAL A 71 5.33 -4.36 15.69
CA VAL A 71 5.36 -3.74 14.36
C VAL A 71 6.53 -4.32 13.56
N HIS A 72 6.27 -4.66 12.30
CA HIS A 72 7.31 -5.07 11.34
C HIS A 72 7.10 -4.34 10.02
N CYS A 73 8.20 -3.98 9.38
CA CYS A 73 8.22 -3.47 8.02
C CYS A 73 9.59 -3.76 7.39
N PRO A 74 9.66 -4.10 6.09
CA PRO A 74 10.93 -4.19 5.38
C PRO A 74 11.70 -2.87 5.38
N GLY A 75 13.04 -2.97 5.40
CA GLY A 75 13.92 -1.81 5.57
C GLY A 75 13.76 -0.70 4.53
N ARG A 76 13.34 -1.03 3.31
CA ARG A 76 13.07 -0.06 2.24
C ARG A 76 11.83 0.81 2.47
N SER A 77 10.88 0.30 3.26
CA SER A 77 9.62 0.97 3.57
C SER A 77 9.53 1.37 5.05
N THR A 78 10.67 1.41 5.73
CA THR A 78 10.80 1.77 7.15
C THR A 78 11.38 3.18 7.28
N THR A 79 10.72 4.04 8.06
CA THR A 79 11.27 5.31 8.51
C THR A 79 11.86 5.15 9.91
N GLN A 80 13.19 5.22 10.05
CA GLN A 80 13.89 4.95 11.32
C GLN A 80 13.44 5.85 12.47
N ALA A 81 13.17 7.11 12.20
CA ALA A 81 12.67 8.04 13.23
C ALA A 81 11.33 7.56 13.81
N VAL A 82 10.42 7.09 12.95
CA VAL A 82 9.11 6.55 13.35
C VAL A 82 9.26 5.25 14.13
N ALA A 83 10.12 4.33 13.66
CA ALA A 83 10.46 3.10 14.37
C ALA A 83 10.99 3.37 15.78
N SER A 84 11.90 4.37 15.91
CA SER A 84 12.48 4.78 17.19
C SER A 84 11.44 5.39 18.14
N ALA A 85 10.52 6.21 17.63
CA ALA A 85 9.43 6.80 18.42
C ALA A 85 8.46 5.74 18.94
N LEU A 86 8.08 4.75 18.12
CA LEU A 86 7.23 3.64 18.56
C LEU A 86 7.91 2.78 19.63
N GLY A 87 9.21 2.50 19.49
CA GLY A 87 10.00 1.81 20.51
C GLY A 87 10.03 2.57 21.84
N ALA A 88 10.21 3.90 21.80
CA ALA A 88 10.17 4.76 22.97
C ALA A 88 8.78 4.82 23.63
N ALA A 89 7.71 4.67 22.82
CA ALA A 89 6.33 4.56 23.30
C ALA A 89 5.98 3.17 23.90
N GLY A 90 6.95 2.22 23.91
CA GLY A 90 6.78 0.90 24.51
C GLY A 90 6.28 -0.20 23.59
N LEU A 91 6.19 0.03 22.28
CA LEU A 91 5.83 -1.00 21.30
C LEU A 91 7.07 -1.84 20.94
N GLN A 92 6.85 -3.09 20.55
CA GLN A 92 7.90 -3.94 20.03
C GLN A 92 8.08 -3.66 18.53
N VAL A 93 9.26 -3.18 18.11
CA VAL A 93 9.52 -2.81 16.72
C VAL A 93 10.59 -3.73 16.13
N PHE A 94 10.24 -4.40 15.04
CA PHE A 94 11.07 -5.31 14.26
C PHE A 94 11.27 -4.73 12.85
N ALA A 95 11.75 -3.51 12.76
CA ALA A 95 11.98 -2.77 11.53
C ALA A 95 13.25 -1.93 11.65
N GLU A 96 14.05 -1.90 10.58
CA GLU A 96 15.36 -1.26 10.54
C GLU A 96 15.54 -0.64 9.14
N GLU A 97 15.59 0.69 9.05
CA GLU A 97 15.72 1.40 7.78
C GLU A 97 16.98 0.97 7.04
N GLY A 98 16.83 0.62 5.75
CA GLY A 98 17.93 0.17 4.91
C GLY A 98 18.41 -1.27 5.18
N ALA A 99 17.68 -2.05 5.99
CA ALA A 99 17.99 -3.47 6.18
C ALA A 99 18.04 -4.22 4.83
N CYS A 100 19.00 -5.13 4.70
CA CYS A 100 19.05 -6.01 3.54
C CYS A 100 18.00 -7.14 3.64
N ALA A 101 17.76 -7.84 2.54
CA ALA A 101 16.72 -8.88 2.47
C ALA A 101 16.89 -9.99 3.52
N GLU A 102 18.12 -10.39 3.83
CA GLU A 102 18.41 -11.38 4.87
C GLU A 102 18.03 -10.86 6.25
N ARG A 103 18.37 -9.60 6.55
CA ARG A 103 18.04 -8.93 7.81
C ARG A 103 16.53 -8.73 7.94
N ASP A 104 15.84 -8.33 6.88
CA ASP A 104 14.38 -8.21 6.84
C ASP A 104 13.71 -9.57 7.15
N ALA A 105 14.21 -10.65 6.58
CA ALA A 105 13.68 -11.98 6.85
C ALA A 105 13.90 -12.43 8.31
N GLU A 106 15.03 -12.07 8.93
CA GLU A 106 15.29 -12.30 10.36
C GLU A 106 14.30 -11.52 11.23
N LEU A 107 14.11 -10.23 10.94
CA LEU A 107 13.19 -9.36 11.65
C LEU A 107 11.74 -9.83 11.52
N ALA A 108 11.33 -10.27 10.32
CA ALA A 108 10.00 -10.84 10.08
C ALA A 108 9.76 -12.12 10.91
N ARG A 109 10.75 -13.01 11.00
CA ARG A 109 10.67 -14.21 11.84
C ARG A 109 10.62 -13.88 13.33
N ALA A 110 11.43 -12.92 13.78
CA ALA A 110 11.39 -12.45 15.17
C ALA A 110 10.04 -11.82 15.51
N PHE A 111 9.47 -11.02 14.60
CA PHE A 111 8.14 -10.46 14.73
C PHE A 111 7.05 -11.55 14.83
N LEU A 112 7.01 -12.51 13.92
CA LEU A 112 6.06 -13.63 13.99
C LEU A 112 6.28 -14.50 15.25
N GLY A 113 7.52 -14.59 15.73
CA GLY A 113 7.88 -15.24 16.99
C GLY A 113 7.28 -14.59 18.23
N THR A 114 6.79 -13.33 18.17
CA THR A 114 6.00 -12.72 19.27
C THR A 114 4.65 -13.39 19.47
N GLY A 115 4.20 -14.16 18.49
CA GLY A 115 2.96 -14.92 18.53
C GLY A 115 1.71 -14.03 18.45
N PRO A 116 1.53 -13.19 17.43
CA PRO A 116 0.35 -12.34 17.32
C PRO A 116 -0.95 -13.17 17.27
N ASP A 117 -1.96 -12.70 17.99
CA ASP A 117 -3.32 -13.27 17.93
C ASP A 117 -4.08 -12.73 16.70
N ILE A 118 -3.75 -11.50 16.28
CA ILE A 118 -4.28 -10.83 15.10
C ILE A 118 -3.12 -10.25 14.30
N LEU A 119 -3.13 -10.42 12.98
CA LEU A 119 -2.11 -9.90 12.07
C LEU A 119 -2.73 -8.96 11.04
N LEU A 120 -2.26 -7.71 10.99
CA LEU A 120 -2.54 -6.77 9.91
C LEU A 120 -1.37 -6.78 8.94
N ASP A 121 -1.58 -7.23 7.70
CA ASP A 121 -0.52 -7.49 6.73
C ASP A 121 -0.72 -6.65 5.45
N ASP A 122 0.38 -6.41 4.75
CA ASP A 122 0.40 -5.72 3.46
C ASP A 122 1.19 -6.56 2.44
N GLY A 123 0.50 -7.04 1.42
CA GLY A 123 1.05 -7.93 0.39
C GLY A 123 1.07 -9.41 0.77
N ALA A 124 0.42 -9.80 1.86
CA ALA A 124 0.32 -11.15 2.39
C ALA A 124 1.69 -11.83 2.64
N CYS A 125 2.74 -11.04 2.83
CA CYS A 125 4.09 -11.59 3.01
C CYS A 125 4.22 -12.32 4.35
N LEU A 126 3.74 -11.72 5.42
CA LEU A 126 3.81 -12.28 6.78
C LEU A 126 2.79 -13.41 6.97
N ILE A 127 1.57 -13.27 6.44
CA ILE A 127 0.55 -14.35 6.46
C ILE A 127 1.10 -15.59 5.75
N ARG A 128 1.70 -15.44 4.58
CA ARG A 128 2.28 -16.56 3.81
C ARG A 128 3.53 -17.15 4.50
N MET A 129 4.37 -16.32 5.13
CA MET A 129 5.51 -16.78 5.91
C MET A 129 5.03 -17.58 7.13
N ALA A 130 4.01 -17.07 7.84
CA ALA A 130 3.43 -17.77 8.98
C ALA A 130 2.86 -19.15 8.61
N HIS A 131 2.17 -19.27 7.46
CA HIS A 131 1.67 -20.56 6.97
C HIS A 131 2.77 -21.58 6.68
N ARG A 132 3.93 -21.13 6.20
CA ARG A 132 5.05 -22.00 5.84
C ARG A 132 5.94 -22.34 7.03
N GLU A 133 6.24 -21.36 7.87
CA GLU A 133 7.31 -21.48 8.87
C GLU A 133 6.77 -21.57 10.31
N PHE A 134 5.51 -21.15 10.57
CA PHE A 134 4.92 -21.07 11.92
C PHE A 134 3.53 -21.73 11.99
N PRO A 135 3.40 -23.05 11.73
CA PRO A 135 2.11 -23.72 11.68
C PRO A 135 1.34 -23.67 13.02
N ASP A 136 2.06 -23.70 14.16
CA ASP A 136 1.45 -23.61 15.49
C ASP A 136 0.90 -22.21 15.77
N LEU A 137 1.56 -21.17 15.25
CA LEU A 137 1.05 -19.81 15.31
C LEU A 137 -0.26 -19.69 14.53
N ILE A 138 -0.30 -20.17 13.28
CA ILE A 138 -1.52 -20.16 12.46
C ILE A 138 -2.68 -20.89 13.16
N ALA A 139 -2.42 -21.99 13.85
CA ALA A 139 -3.44 -22.74 14.58
C ALA A 139 -3.99 -21.96 15.81
N SER A 140 -3.25 -21.02 16.36
CA SER A 140 -3.61 -20.23 17.55
C SER A 140 -4.15 -18.84 17.23
N MET A 141 -3.87 -18.30 16.02
CA MET A 141 -4.35 -16.97 15.61
C MET A 141 -5.87 -16.90 15.50
N LEU A 142 -6.42 -15.75 15.84
CA LEU A 142 -7.84 -15.44 15.64
C LEU A 142 -8.15 -15.13 14.17
N GLY A 143 -7.22 -14.47 13.47
CA GLY A 143 -7.38 -14.10 12.08
C GLY A 143 -6.36 -13.03 11.64
N ALA A 144 -6.50 -12.60 10.40
CA ALA A 144 -5.68 -11.54 9.83
C ALA A 144 -6.51 -10.55 9.00
N ALA A 145 -5.92 -9.39 8.67
CA ALA A 145 -6.48 -8.45 7.71
C ALA A 145 -5.41 -8.10 6.68
N GLU A 146 -5.83 -7.89 5.42
CA GLU A 146 -4.94 -7.61 4.30
C GLU A 146 -5.27 -6.25 3.67
N GLU A 147 -4.24 -5.40 3.57
CA GLU A 147 -4.35 -4.01 3.13
C GLU A 147 -4.42 -3.86 1.60
N THR A 148 -3.76 -4.74 0.84
CA THR A 148 -3.46 -4.44 -0.55
C THR A 148 -3.91 -5.51 -1.55
N THR A 149 -4.17 -5.09 -2.79
CA THR A 149 -4.62 -5.96 -3.89
C THR A 149 -3.64 -7.09 -4.19
N SER A 150 -2.32 -6.80 -4.13
CA SER A 150 -1.27 -7.79 -4.39
C SER A 150 -1.21 -8.89 -3.32
N GLY A 151 -1.73 -8.62 -2.12
CA GLY A 151 -1.86 -9.60 -1.03
C GLY A 151 -3.19 -10.35 -1.05
N VAL A 152 -4.31 -9.69 -1.30
CA VAL A 152 -5.63 -10.37 -1.37
C VAL A 152 -5.67 -11.45 -2.46
N ARG A 153 -5.01 -11.19 -3.61
CA ARG A 153 -4.98 -12.15 -4.72
C ARG A 153 -4.36 -13.51 -4.34
N PRO A 154 -3.12 -13.58 -3.80
CA PRO A 154 -2.53 -14.85 -3.36
C PRO A 154 -3.31 -15.49 -2.20
N LEU A 155 -3.92 -14.73 -1.29
CA LEU A 155 -4.74 -15.28 -0.22
C LEU A 155 -6.00 -15.99 -0.76
N ARG A 156 -6.62 -15.43 -1.79
CA ARG A 156 -7.73 -16.10 -2.50
C ARG A 156 -7.29 -17.36 -3.21
N ALA A 157 -6.11 -17.36 -3.84
CA ALA A 157 -5.54 -18.57 -4.44
C ALA A 157 -5.26 -19.63 -3.36
N MET A 158 -4.62 -19.27 -2.24
CA MET A 158 -4.41 -20.18 -1.10
C MET A 158 -5.74 -20.75 -0.57
N HIS A 159 -6.80 -19.94 -0.53
CA HIS A 159 -8.12 -20.42 -0.10
C HIS A 159 -8.71 -21.44 -1.10
N GLN A 160 -8.62 -21.17 -2.41
CA GLN A 160 -9.08 -22.09 -3.46
C GLN A 160 -8.32 -23.42 -3.44
N ASP A 161 -7.01 -23.36 -3.13
CA ASP A 161 -6.15 -24.55 -3.04
C ASP A 161 -6.29 -25.29 -1.68
N GLY A 162 -7.10 -24.77 -0.74
CA GLY A 162 -7.28 -25.35 0.61
C GLY A 162 -6.10 -25.14 1.55
N GLU A 163 -5.17 -24.25 1.21
CA GLU A 163 -3.95 -23.96 1.97
C GLU A 163 -4.12 -22.82 2.98
N LEU A 164 -5.11 -21.95 2.82
CA LEU A 164 -5.40 -20.87 3.79
C LEU A 164 -6.07 -21.48 5.04
N ARG A 165 -5.46 -21.33 6.20
CA ARG A 165 -5.86 -21.98 7.46
C ARG A 165 -6.40 -21.03 8.54
N LEU A 166 -6.66 -19.75 8.18
CA LEU A 166 -7.26 -18.77 9.08
C LEU A 166 -8.23 -17.84 8.32
N PRO A 167 -9.16 -17.18 9.00
CA PRO A 167 -9.98 -16.14 8.38
C PRO A 167 -9.14 -14.88 8.13
N VAL A 168 -9.31 -14.28 6.96
CA VAL A 168 -8.66 -13.02 6.58
C VAL A 168 -9.69 -12.02 6.10
N ILE A 169 -9.70 -10.81 6.67
CA ILE A 169 -10.52 -9.70 6.20
C ILE A 169 -9.76 -8.96 5.09
N ALA A 170 -10.33 -8.92 3.89
CA ALA A 170 -9.77 -8.16 2.76
C ALA A 170 -10.15 -6.68 2.88
N VAL A 171 -9.40 -5.91 3.65
CA VAL A 171 -9.60 -4.46 3.80
C VAL A 171 -9.43 -3.75 2.46
N ASN A 172 -8.51 -4.25 1.61
CA ASN A 172 -8.34 -3.75 0.24
C ASN A 172 -9.64 -3.66 -0.56
N ASP A 173 -10.59 -4.58 -0.30
CA ASP A 173 -11.81 -4.69 -1.12
C ASP A 173 -12.93 -3.74 -0.64
N ALA A 174 -12.72 -3.01 0.44
CA ALA A 174 -13.64 -2.01 0.91
C ALA A 174 -13.67 -0.80 -0.04
N ARG A 175 -14.86 -0.31 -0.37
CA ARG A 175 -15.04 0.88 -1.25
C ARG A 175 -14.38 2.11 -0.65
N THR A 176 -14.46 2.28 0.67
CA THR A 176 -13.79 3.36 1.41
C THR A 176 -12.28 3.19 1.47
N LYS A 177 -11.72 2.06 1.03
CA LYS A 177 -10.29 1.85 0.81
C LYS A 177 -9.93 2.12 -0.64
N TYR A 178 -10.33 1.29 -1.59
CA TYR A 178 -9.78 1.33 -2.94
C TYR A 178 -10.19 2.56 -3.76
N LEU A 179 -11.39 3.14 -3.51
CA LEU A 179 -11.80 4.39 -4.18
C LEU A 179 -11.00 5.61 -3.71
N PHE A 180 -10.39 5.56 -2.53
CA PHE A 180 -9.63 6.67 -1.98
C PHE A 180 -8.13 6.37 -1.98
N ASP A 181 -7.69 5.32 -1.33
CA ASP A 181 -6.29 4.93 -1.21
C ASP A 181 -5.68 4.64 -2.59
N ASN A 182 -6.18 3.62 -3.29
CA ASN A 182 -5.58 3.21 -4.57
C ASN A 182 -5.78 4.26 -5.66
N LEU A 183 -6.97 4.86 -5.78
CA LEU A 183 -7.29 5.78 -6.85
C LEU A 183 -6.69 7.19 -6.61
N TYR A 184 -6.99 7.81 -5.47
CA TYR A 184 -6.50 9.16 -5.18
C TYR A 184 -5.12 9.13 -4.53
N GLY A 185 -4.94 8.32 -3.49
CA GLY A 185 -3.72 8.30 -2.69
C GLY A 185 -2.50 7.86 -3.48
N THR A 186 -2.49 6.63 -3.96
CA THR A 186 -1.36 6.07 -4.72
C THR A 186 -1.15 6.80 -6.04
N GLY A 187 -2.24 7.17 -6.73
CA GLY A 187 -2.14 7.95 -7.96
C GLY A 187 -1.43 9.29 -7.76
N GLN A 188 -1.84 10.06 -6.74
CA GLN A 188 -1.20 11.34 -6.40
C GLN A 188 0.25 11.13 -5.95
N SER A 189 0.47 10.29 -4.96
CA SER A 189 1.76 10.14 -4.31
C SER A 189 2.85 9.62 -5.24
N CYS A 190 2.54 8.67 -6.14
CA CYS A 190 3.50 8.18 -7.12
C CYS A 190 3.90 9.27 -8.14
N VAL A 191 2.94 10.05 -8.63
CA VAL A 191 3.26 11.13 -9.58
C VAL A 191 4.06 12.24 -8.90
N MET A 192 3.72 12.60 -7.65
CA MET A 192 4.48 13.59 -6.88
C MET A 192 5.88 13.09 -6.54
N ALA A 193 6.04 11.82 -6.12
CA ALA A 193 7.34 11.23 -5.85
C ALA A 193 8.24 11.24 -7.11
N LEU A 194 7.68 10.90 -8.28
CA LEU A 194 8.41 11.01 -9.54
C LEU A 194 8.97 12.42 -9.74
N LEU A 195 8.15 13.45 -9.53
CA LEU A 195 8.56 14.85 -9.74
C LEU A 195 9.61 15.29 -8.73
N ASP A 196 9.44 14.96 -7.46
CA ASP A 196 10.39 15.31 -6.40
C ASP A 196 11.75 14.64 -6.61
N ILE A 197 11.75 13.36 -6.97
CA ILE A 197 12.97 12.60 -7.23
C ILE A 197 13.69 13.12 -8.47
N THR A 198 12.96 13.38 -9.56
CA THR A 198 13.57 13.66 -10.87
C THR A 198 13.67 15.14 -11.19
N ASN A 199 12.84 15.99 -10.56
CA ASN A 199 12.68 17.41 -10.91
C ASN A 199 12.31 17.63 -12.39
N LEU A 200 11.51 16.71 -12.98
CA LEU A 200 11.06 16.79 -14.36
C LEU A 200 9.73 17.55 -14.49
N GLN A 201 9.53 18.19 -15.62
CA GLN A 201 8.23 18.70 -16.03
C GLN A 201 7.47 17.61 -16.80
N LEU A 202 6.21 17.31 -16.42
CA LEU A 202 5.38 16.33 -17.14
C LEU A 202 4.61 16.93 -18.32
N ALA A 203 4.38 18.24 -18.33
CA ALA A 203 3.63 18.89 -19.41
C ALA A 203 4.25 18.59 -20.79
N GLY A 204 3.45 18.00 -21.68
CA GLY A 204 3.84 17.62 -23.03
C GLY A 204 4.57 16.27 -23.16
N ARG A 205 5.00 15.65 -22.04
CA ARG A 205 5.66 14.33 -22.07
C ARG A 205 4.67 13.20 -22.31
N VAL A 206 5.17 12.12 -22.90
CA VAL A 206 4.41 10.87 -23.05
C VAL A 206 4.63 10.01 -21.80
N VAL A 207 3.55 9.83 -21.05
CA VAL A 207 3.51 8.96 -19.87
C VAL A 207 2.71 7.71 -20.21
N VAL A 208 3.36 6.56 -20.16
CA VAL A 208 2.72 5.25 -20.37
C VAL A 208 2.35 4.66 -19.02
N VAL A 209 1.09 4.29 -18.87
CA VAL A 209 0.56 3.60 -17.68
C VAL A 209 0.22 2.16 -18.06
N VAL A 210 0.94 1.22 -17.49
CA VAL A 210 0.73 -0.21 -17.70
C VAL A 210 -0.22 -0.75 -16.66
N GLY A 211 -1.44 -1.08 -17.07
CA GLY A 211 -2.57 -1.45 -16.21
C GLY A 211 -3.49 -0.26 -15.91
N TYR A 212 -4.81 -0.47 -16.00
CA TYR A 212 -5.84 0.55 -15.75
C TYR A 212 -6.80 0.12 -14.63
N GLY A 213 -6.24 -0.52 -13.58
CA GLY A 213 -6.91 -0.71 -12.31
C GLY A 213 -7.03 0.61 -11.54
N TRP A 214 -7.43 0.58 -10.28
CA TRP A 214 -7.61 1.80 -9.47
C TRP A 214 -6.35 2.67 -9.40
N VAL A 215 -5.18 2.05 -9.20
CA VAL A 215 -3.89 2.76 -9.17
C VAL A 215 -3.57 3.37 -10.53
N GLY A 216 -3.67 2.58 -11.60
CA GLY A 216 -3.40 3.06 -12.96
C GLY A 216 -4.31 4.22 -13.37
N GLN A 217 -5.60 4.17 -13.04
CA GLN A 217 -6.54 5.29 -13.22
C GLN A 217 -6.09 6.54 -12.45
N GLY A 218 -5.64 6.36 -11.21
CA GLY A 218 -5.14 7.45 -10.38
C GLY A 218 -3.88 8.10 -10.97
N VAL A 219 -2.89 7.30 -11.37
CA VAL A 219 -1.66 7.78 -12.02
C VAL A 219 -2.00 8.53 -13.31
N ALA A 220 -2.82 7.94 -14.18
CA ALA A 220 -3.24 8.54 -15.44
C ALA A 220 -3.90 9.91 -15.22
N ARG A 221 -4.83 10.00 -14.26
CA ARG A 221 -5.54 11.24 -13.91
C ARG A 221 -4.57 12.33 -13.43
N HIS A 222 -3.65 12.01 -12.50
CA HIS A 222 -2.72 13.00 -11.96
C HIS A 222 -1.66 13.42 -12.99
N ALA A 223 -1.15 12.49 -13.78
CA ALA A 223 -0.23 12.81 -14.87
C ALA A 223 -0.90 13.72 -15.93
N ALA A 224 -2.13 13.40 -16.35
CA ALA A 224 -2.89 14.21 -17.29
C ALA A 224 -3.18 15.60 -16.74
N ALA A 225 -3.53 15.73 -15.44
CA ALA A 225 -3.75 17.02 -14.78
C ALA A 225 -2.51 17.92 -14.79
N LEU A 226 -1.32 17.33 -14.83
CA LEU A 226 -0.03 18.02 -14.97
C LEU A 226 0.39 18.24 -16.45
N GLY A 227 -0.51 17.96 -17.38
CA GLY A 227 -0.32 18.22 -18.81
C GLY A 227 0.42 17.11 -19.57
N ALA A 228 0.58 15.92 -19.01
CA ALA A 228 1.15 14.76 -19.70
C ALA A 228 0.19 14.26 -20.80
N ARG A 229 0.76 13.68 -21.84
CA ARG A 229 0.06 12.89 -22.86
C ARG A 229 0.04 11.44 -22.39
N VAL A 230 -1.09 11.01 -21.79
CA VAL A 230 -1.19 9.69 -21.19
C VAL A 230 -1.55 8.63 -22.24
N VAL A 231 -0.78 7.54 -22.23
CA VAL A 231 -1.04 6.32 -22.99
C VAL A 231 -1.24 5.19 -21.99
N VAL A 232 -2.32 4.44 -22.14
CA VAL A 232 -2.64 3.29 -21.28
C VAL A 232 -2.40 1.99 -22.05
N SER A 233 -1.70 1.06 -21.45
CA SER A 233 -1.59 -0.32 -21.91
C SER A 233 -2.36 -1.23 -20.94
N GLU A 234 -3.42 -1.87 -21.41
CA GLU A 234 -4.33 -2.68 -20.62
C GLU A 234 -4.75 -3.94 -21.39
N ILE A 235 -4.91 -5.05 -20.67
CA ILE A 235 -5.33 -6.34 -21.24
C ILE A 235 -6.85 -6.57 -21.13
N ASP A 236 -7.50 -5.93 -20.16
CA ASP A 236 -8.96 -5.98 -19.97
C ASP A 236 -9.63 -4.99 -20.93
N ALA A 237 -10.43 -5.50 -21.86
CA ALA A 237 -11.08 -4.70 -22.89
C ALA A 237 -12.03 -3.63 -22.31
N ILE A 238 -12.67 -3.91 -21.16
CA ILE A 238 -13.60 -2.96 -20.51
C ILE A 238 -12.79 -1.81 -19.89
N ARG A 239 -11.71 -2.11 -19.20
CA ARG A 239 -10.82 -1.08 -18.61
C ARG A 239 -10.11 -0.27 -19.70
N ALA A 240 -9.69 -0.91 -20.78
CA ALA A 240 -9.13 -0.23 -21.96
C ALA A 240 -10.15 0.75 -22.58
N LEU A 241 -11.40 0.33 -22.71
CA LEU A 241 -12.48 1.19 -23.18
C LEU A 241 -12.76 2.34 -22.21
N GLN A 242 -12.71 2.09 -20.89
CA GLN A 242 -12.82 3.13 -19.88
C GLN A 242 -11.71 4.16 -20.03
N ALA A 243 -10.45 3.72 -20.21
CA ALA A 243 -9.32 4.62 -20.42
C ALA A 243 -9.52 5.56 -21.63
N LEU A 244 -10.09 5.04 -22.72
CA LEU A 244 -10.46 5.87 -23.90
C LEU A 244 -11.52 6.94 -23.54
N HIS A 245 -12.54 6.57 -22.76
CA HIS A 245 -13.58 7.51 -22.31
C HIS A 245 -13.03 8.54 -21.31
N ASP A 246 -12.00 8.17 -20.53
CA ASP A 246 -11.31 9.08 -19.62
C ASP A 246 -10.28 9.99 -20.35
N GLY A 247 -10.21 9.91 -21.70
CA GLY A 247 -9.41 10.79 -22.54
C GLY A 247 -7.95 10.32 -22.77
N CYS A 248 -7.61 9.10 -22.34
CA CYS A 248 -6.30 8.51 -22.60
C CYS A 248 -6.23 7.90 -23.99
N ARG A 249 -5.02 7.86 -24.58
CA ARG A 249 -4.76 6.93 -25.69
C ARG A 249 -4.64 5.51 -25.14
N VAL A 250 -5.07 4.52 -25.91
CA VAL A 250 -4.88 3.11 -25.56
C VAL A 250 -4.08 2.43 -26.66
N GLN A 251 -3.00 1.76 -26.29
CA GLN A 251 -2.11 1.05 -27.19
C GLN A 251 -1.57 -0.20 -26.50
N SER A 252 -1.11 -1.19 -27.29
CA SER A 252 -0.27 -2.24 -26.71
C SER A 252 1.01 -1.63 -26.14
N LEU A 253 1.60 -2.25 -25.14
CA LEU A 253 2.82 -1.72 -24.53
C LEU A 253 3.95 -1.61 -25.60
N THR A 254 4.04 -2.58 -26.52
CA THR A 254 5.01 -2.57 -27.61
C THR A 254 4.85 -1.35 -28.54
N ASP A 255 3.60 -0.93 -28.82
CA ASP A 255 3.35 0.25 -29.67
C ASP A 255 3.50 1.55 -28.89
N ALA A 256 3.16 1.55 -27.59
CA ALA A 256 3.28 2.71 -26.70
C ALA A 256 4.74 3.02 -26.34
N ASP A 257 5.60 2.02 -26.32
CA ASP A 257 7.02 2.15 -25.97
C ASP A 257 7.79 3.08 -26.91
N ALA A 258 7.36 3.22 -28.17
CA ALA A 258 8.11 3.98 -29.19
C ALA A 258 8.32 5.47 -28.83
N ASP A 259 7.37 6.09 -28.12
CA ASP A 259 7.38 7.50 -27.73
C ASP A 259 7.44 7.70 -26.21
N ALA A 260 7.59 6.63 -25.42
CA ALA A 260 7.53 6.68 -23.98
C ALA A 260 8.69 7.47 -23.38
N GLU A 261 8.40 8.42 -22.52
CA GLU A 261 9.41 9.14 -21.73
C GLU A 261 9.38 8.70 -20.25
N VAL A 262 8.21 8.31 -19.76
CA VAL A 262 7.99 7.74 -18.42
C VAL A 262 7.04 6.56 -18.54
N VAL A 263 7.37 5.44 -17.90
CA VAL A 263 6.53 4.25 -17.83
C VAL A 263 6.22 3.94 -16.36
N PHE A 264 4.95 3.94 -16.00
CA PHE A 264 4.45 3.47 -14.70
C PHE A 264 3.90 2.04 -14.85
N ALA A 265 4.53 1.07 -14.19
CA ALA A 265 3.94 -0.24 -14.01
C ALA A 265 2.95 -0.18 -12.83
N ALA A 266 1.68 -0.51 -13.07
CA ALA A 266 0.58 -0.38 -12.12
C ALA A 266 -0.38 -1.58 -12.14
N THR A 267 0.16 -2.78 -12.42
CA THR A 267 -0.64 -4.01 -12.58
C THR A 267 -0.68 -4.86 -11.33
N GLY A 268 0.35 -4.76 -10.46
CA GLY A 268 0.59 -5.68 -9.36
C GLY A 268 0.84 -7.13 -9.83
N ILE A 269 1.30 -7.33 -11.07
CA ILE A 269 1.55 -8.65 -11.67
C ILE A 269 3.02 -8.75 -12.08
N ALA A 270 3.65 -9.87 -11.71
CA ALA A 270 5.03 -10.13 -12.08
C ALA A 270 5.19 -10.19 -13.61
N GLY A 271 6.23 -9.49 -14.12
CA GLY A 271 6.57 -9.51 -15.54
C GLY A 271 5.61 -8.71 -16.43
N ALA A 272 4.90 -7.73 -15.89
CA ALA A 272 4.06 -6.82 -16.67
C ALA A 272 4.88 -6.07 -17.74
N VAL A 273 6.07 -5.61 -17.38
CA VAL A 273 7.08 -5.10 -18.32
C VAL A 273 8.11 -6.18 -18.55
N THR A 274 8.39 -6.49 -19.82
CA THR A 274 9.29 -7.59 -20.21
C THR A 274 10.60 -7.07 -20.80
N ARG A 275 11.59 -7.94 -20.97
CA ARG A 275 12.85 -7.66 -21.66
C ARG A 275 12.62 -7.18 -23.10
N ALA A 276 11.60 -7.73 -23.79
CA ALA A 276 11.25 -7.33 -25.14
C ALA A 276 10.74 -5.89 -25.18
N HIS A 277 9.94 -5.49 -24.18
CA HIS A 277 9.48 -4.11 -24.04
C HIS A 277 10.66 -3.15 -23.81
N LEU A 278 11.60 -3.48 -22.90
CA LEU A 278 12.80 -2.65 -22.69
C LEU A 278 13.61 -2.43 -23.98
N ALA A 279 13.73 -3.47 -24.81
CA ALA A 279 14.47 -3.38 -26.07
C ALA A 279 13.80 -2.47 -27.10
N ALA A 280 12.49 -2.26 -27.02
CA ALA A 280 11.71 -1.38 -27.90
C ALA A 280 11.66 0.08 -27.40
N MET A 281 11.84 0.32 -26.11
CA MET A 281 11.75 1.64 -25.48
C MET A 281 12.80 2.63 -26.02
N PRO A 282 12.50 3.94 -26.00
CA PRO A 282 13.47 4.98 -26.33
C PRO A 282 14.68 4.98 -25.37
N ASP A 283 15.76 5.61 -25.82
CA ASP A 283 16.92 5.85 -24.97
C ASP A 283 16.57 6.81 -23.82
N GLY A 284 16.99 6.48 -22.61
CA GLY A 284 16.78 7.31 -21.42
C GLY A 284 15.35 7.29 -20.84
N VAL A 285 14.50 6.32 -21.20
CA VAL A 285 13.15 6.18 -20.63
C VAL A 285 13.21 5.95 -19.11
N LEU A 286 12.33 6.61 -18.38
CA LEU A 286 12.16 6.44 -16.94
C LEU A 286 11.15 5.32 -16.63
N LEU A 287 11.57 4.37 -15.82
CA LEU A 287 10.76 3.24 -15.37
C LEU A 287 10.47 3.36 -13.87
N CYS A 288 9.23 3.27 -13.49
CA CYS A 288 8.82 3.25 -12.09
C CYS A 288 7.60 2.34 -11.87
N THR A 289 7.39 1.95 -10.61
CA THR A 289 6.28 1.08 -10.21
C THR A 289 5.34 1.85 -9.28
N ALA A 290 4.05 1.76 -9.53
CA ALA A 290 3.02 2.39 -8.73
C ALA A 290 2.10 1.35 -8.09
N GLY A 291 2.09 1.29 -6.76
CA GLY A 291 1.21 0.39 -5.99
C GLY A 291 1.56 -1.09 -6.05
N GLY A 292 2.63 -1.45 -6.71
CA GLY A 292 3.16 -2.82 -6.81
C GLY A 292 4.58 -2.92 -6.27
N GLY A 293 5.44 -3.64 -6.97
CA GLY A 293 6.84 -3.81 -6.55
C GLY A 293 7.76 -4.16 -7.71
N SER A 294 9.03 -4.33 -7.41
CA SER A 294 10.12 -4.58 -8.37
C SER A 294 9.88 -5.79 -9.28
N PHE A 295 8.98 -6.71 -8.89
CA PHE A 295 8.59 -7.86 -9.69
C PHE A 295 7.82 -7.51 -10.98
N GLU A 296 7.23 -6.31 -11.09
CA GLU A 296 6.54 -5.84 -12.31
C GLU A 296 7.52 -5.49 -13.43
N LEU A 297 8.72 -5.04 -13.07
CA LEU A 297 9.82 -4.74 -13.98
C LEU A 297 10.78 -5.93 -14.07
N PRO A 298 11.53 -6.09 -15.17
CA PRO A 298 12.47 -7.19 -15.32
C PRO A 298 13.81 -6.92 -14.59
N MET A 299 13.75 -6.62 -13.27
CA MET A 299 14.90 -6.20 -12.46
C MET A 299 16.00 -7.26 -12.44
N THR A 300 15.66 -8.56 -12.27
CA THR A 300 16.65 -9.65 -12.32
C THR A 300 17.46 -9.64 -13.64
N TYR A 301 16.81 -9.26 -14.74
CA TYR A 301 17.52 -9.12 -16.02
C TYR A 301 18.41 -7.88 -16.02
N LEU A 302 17.91 -6.74 -15.58
CA LEU A 302 18.70 -5.50 -15.53
C LEU A 302 19.92 -5.67 -14.64
N ASP A 303 19.78 -6.25 -13.46
CA ASP A 303 20.89 -6.55 -12.54
C ASP A 303 21.90 -7.54 -13.15
N SER A 304 21.46 -8.46 -14.01
CA SER A 304 22.37 -9.36 -14.73
C SER A 304 23.24 -8.67 -15.76
N LEU A 305 22.87 -7.45 -16.20
CA LEU A 305 23.68 -6.62 -17.12
C LEU A 305 24.78 -5.85 -16.38
N GLY A 306 24.70 -5.78 -15.05
CA GLY A 306 25.60 -5.06 -14.16
C GLY A 306 24.84 -4.35 -13.05
N THR A 307 25.56 -3.77 -12.08
CA THR A 307 24.93 -3.10 -10.91
C THR A 307 24.20 -1.80 -11.25
N GLY A 308 24.20 -1.41 -12.53
CA GLY A 308 23.73 -0.09 -12.96
C GLY A 308 24.62 1.05 -12.44
N THR A 309 24.38 2.25 -12.95
CA THR A 309 25.10 3.47 -12.53
C THR A 309 24.13 4.39 -11.79
N PRO A 310 24.33 4.68 -10.50
CA PRO A 310 23.54 5.71 -9.83
C PRO A 310 23.78 7.07 -10.46
N VAL A 311 22.74 7.66 -11.06
CA VAL A 311 22.82 8.97 -11.74
C VAL A 311 22.19 10.08 -10.90
N ARG A 312 21.33 9.72 -9.97
CA ARG A 312 20.70 10.61 -8.98
C ARG A 312 20.28 9.77 -7.77
N GLN A 313 19.93 10.42 -6.65
CA GLN A 313 19.31 9.72 -5.52
C GLN A 313 18.08 8.96 -6.02
N ALA A 314 17.97 7.69 -5.68
CA ALA A 314 16.92 6.77 -6.09
C ALA A 314 16.78 6.54 -7.61
N VAL A 315 17.72 6.99 -8.47
CA VAL A 315 17.67 6.75 -9.92
C VAL A 315 18.93 6.03 -10.37
N THR A 316 18.76 4.85 -10.95
CA THR A 316 19.84 4.02 -11.48
C THR A 316 19.69 3.85 -12.98
N GLU A 317 20.78 4.12 -13.71
CA GLU A 317 20.87 3.91 -15.17
C GLU A 317 21.39 2.51 -15.48
N TYR A 318 20.73 1.82 -16.38
CA TYR A 318 21.15 0.53 -16.92
C TYR A 318 21.37 0.65 -18.44
N VAL A 319 22.52 0.17 -18.91
CA VAL A 319 22.83 0.11 -20.35
C VAL A 319 22.37 -1.22 -20.92
N LEU A 320 21.45 -1.18 -21.87
CA LEU A 320 20.94 -2.38 -22.54
C LEU A 320 21.91 -2.90 -23.60
N PRO A 321 21.83 -4.17 -24.01
CA PRO A 321 22.64 -4.73 -25.11
C PRO A 321 22.45 -4.02 -26.44
N THR A 322 21.37 -3.27 -26.60
CA THR A 322 21.12 -2.41 -27.78
C THR A 322 21.96 -1.13 -27.80
N GLY A 323 22.69 -0.82 -26.73
CA GLY A 323 23.38 0.44 -26.51
C GLY A 323 22.50 1.57 -25.98
N ARG A 324 21.20 1.37 -25.85
CA ARG A 324 20.26 2.32 -25.21
C ARG A 324 20.32 2.20 -23.70
N THR A 325 19.90 3.24 -23.02
CA THR A 325 19.79 3.26 -21.55
C THR A 325 18.34 3.25 -21.08
N VAL A 326 18.11 2.72 -19.89
CA VAL A 326 16.87 2.87 -19.13
C VAL A 326 17.19 3.37 -17.73
N LEU A 327 16.35 4.25 -17.20
CA LEU A 327 16.49 4.84 -15.89
C LEU A 327 15.44 4.24 -14.95
N VAL A 328 15.85 3.48 -13.95
CA VAL A 328 14.93 2.84 -12.98
C VAL A 328 14.92 3.65 -11.70
N ILE A 329 13.71 4.01 -11.25
CA ILE A 329 13.51 4.72 -9.98
C ILE A 329 13.23 3.73 -8.86
N GLY A 330 13.84 3.94 -7.68
CA GLY A 330 13.62 3.14 -6.47
C GLY A 330 13.94 1.66 -6.65
N HIS A 331 14.85 1.32 -7.56
CA HIS A 331 15.13 -0.07 -7.95
C HIS A 331 13.87 -0.86 -8.36
N GLY A 332 12.86 -0.15 -8.88
CA GLY A 332 11.59 -0.71 -9.32
C GLY A 332 10.60 -1.03 -8.20
N ASP A 333 10.91 -0.75 -6.94
CA ASP A 333 9.97 -0.89 -5.84
C ASP A 333 8.83 0.14 -5.90
N CYS A 334 7.82 -0.02 -5.06
CA CYS A 334 6.68 0.89 -5.01
C CYS A 334 7.13 2.31 -4.69
N LEU A 335 7.13 3.17 -5.70
CA LEU A 335 7.76 4.50 -5.70
C LEU A 335 7.35 5.39 -4.52
N ASN A 336 6.06 5.43 -4.20
CA ASN A 336 5.55 6.27 -3.13
C ASN A 336 5.83 5.73 -1.72
N CYS A 337 6.17 4.43 -1.60
CA CYS A 337 6.40 3.80 -0.30
C CYS A 337 7.88 3.70 0.06
N SER A 338 8.76 3.55 -0.95
CA SER A 338 10.21 3.39 -0.74
C SER A 338 10.98 4.71 -0.80
N ASP A 339 10.49 5.67 -1.56
CA ASP A 339 11.23 6.91 -1.86
C ASP A 339 10.44 8.19 -1.55
N ALA A 340 9.26 8.06 -0.92
CA ALA A 340 8.40 9.17 -0.47
C ALA A 340 7.63 8.80 0.81
N GLU A 341 6.80 9.71 1.31
CA GLU A 341 6.03 9.50 2.57
C GLU A 341 4.72 8.70 2.39
N GLY A 342 4.57 7.93 1.29
CA GLY A 342 3.38 7.13 1.03
C GLY A 342 2.16 7.95 0.61
N ASN A 343 0.97 7.41 0.83
CA ASN A 343 -0.28 8.04 0.46
C ASN A 343 -0.63 9.22 1.38
N PRO A 344 -1.45 10.19 0.92
CA PRO A 344 -1.86 11.35 1.74
C PRO A 344 -2.52 10.94 3.06
N ILE A 345 -2.31 11.76 4.09
CA ILE A 345 -2.76 11.50 5.46
C ILE A 345 -4.28 11.25 5.52
N GLU A 346 -5.06 12.10 4.86
CA GLU A 346 -6.51 12.07 4.88
C GLU A 346 -7.09 10.81 4.23
N VAL A 347 -6.36 10.27 3.27
CA VAL A 347 -6.70 9.02 2.59
C VAL A 347 -6.39 7.83 3.49
N MET A 348 -5.21 7.84 4.11
CA MET A 348 -4.79 6.79 5.03
C MET A 348 -5.60 6.78 6.33
N ASP A 349 -6.18 7.92 6.73
CA ASP A 349 -7.15 7.98 7.83
C ASP A 349 -8.33 7.01 7.63
N LEU A 350 -8.83 6.90 6.38
CA LEU A 350 -9.91 5.96 6.04
C LEU A 350 -9.43 4.51 6.07
N SER A 351 -8.33 4.23 5.37
CA SER A 351 -7.77 2.89 5.21
C SER A 351 -7.36 2.29 6.56
N LEU A 352 -6.59 3.04 7.35
CA LEU A 352 -6.09 2.57 8.64
C LEU A 352 -7.20 2.50 9.71
N SER A 353 -8.26 3.30 9.59
CA SER A 353 -9.47 3.14 10.40
C SER A 353 -10.17 1.81 10.11
N LEU A 354 -10.24 1.39 8.83
CA LEU A 354 -10.77 0.07 8.48
C LEU A 354 -9.89 -1.06 9.02
N GLN A 355 -8.56 -0.91 9.03
CA GLN A 355 -7.65 -1.88 9.65
C GLN A 355 -7.90 -2.03 11.16
N ALA A 356 -8.07 -0.91 11.86
CA ALA A 356 -8.40 -0.94 13.29
C ALA A 356 -9.76 -1.62 13.56
N LEU A 357 -10.76 -1.35 12.70
CA LEU A 357 -12.08 -1.98 12.78
C LEU A 357 -12.06 -3.46 12.38
N ALA A 358 -11.20 -3.84 11.44
CA ALA A 358 -10.97 -5.24 11.09
C ALA A 358 -10.35 -6.00 12.27
N ALA A 359 -9.39 -5.40 12.99
CA ALA A 359 -8.84 -6.00 14.21
C ALA A 359 -9.93 -6.22 15.29
N GLU A 360 -10.84 -5.26 15.48
CA GLU A 360 -11.99 -5.42 16.36
C GLU A 360 -12.91 -6.57 15.93
N CYS A 361 -13.28 -6.61 14.65
CA CYS A 361 -14.13 -7.65 14.08
C CYS A 361 -13.49 -9.05 14.25
N ILE A 362 -12.19 -9.17 14.02
CA ILE A 362 -11.44 -10.42 14.23
C ILE A 362 -11.49 -10.81 15.71
N ALA A 363 -11.27 -9.87 16.62
CA ALA A 363 -11.28 -10.14 18.06
C ALA A 363 -12.64 -10.62 18.58
N THR A 364 -13.74 -10.12 18.00
CA THR A 364 -15.11 -10.37 18.49
C THR A 364 -15.83 -11.49 17.75
N GLU A 365 -15.59 -11.65 16.45
CA GLU A 365 -16.44 -12.49 15.59
C GLU A 365 -15.67 -13.64 14.93
N ALA A 366 -14.41 -13.44 14.55
CA ALA A 366 -13.70 -14.35 13.65
C ALA A 366 -13.40 -15.74 14.24
N ARG A 367 -13.50 -15.92 15.55
CA ARG A 367 -13.35 -17.24 16.19
C ARG A 367 -14.34 -18.30 15.66
N SER A 368 -15.46 -17.85 15.14
CA SER A 368 -16.51 -18.73 14.58
C SER A 368 -16.40 -18.87 13.05
N TRP A 369 -15.51 -18.13 12.39
CA TRP A 369 -15.41 -18.13 10.96
C TRP A 369 -14.47 -19.26 10.48
N PRO A 370 -14.88 -20.03 9.44
CA PRO A 370 -13.96 -20.95 8.81
C PRO A 370 -12.80 -20.20 8.12
N PRO A 371 -11.69 -20.87 7.80
CA PRO A 371 -10.65 -20.27 6.97
C PRO A 371 -11.20 -19.75 5.65
N GLY A 372 -10.83 -18.53 5.28
CA GLY A 372 -11.35 -17.90 4.07
C GLY A 372 -10.98 -16.42 3.98
N VAL A 373 -11.32 -15.79 2.85
CA VAL A 373 -11.11 -14.36 2.61
C VAL A 373 -12.49 -13.67 2.63
N TYR A 374 -12.67 -12.77 3.58
CA TYR A 374 -13.93 -12.10 3.89
C TYR A 374 -13.87 -10.61 3.54
N PRO A 375 -14.95 -10.02 3.01
CA PRO A 375 -15.03 -8.58 2.81
C PRO A 375 -15.20 -7.84 4.14
N VAL A 376 -14.80 -6.57 4.18
CA VAL A 376 -15.28 -5.63 5.22
C VAL A 376 -16.78 -5.47 5.06
N THR A 377 -17.52 -5.41 6.18
CA THR A 377 -18.96 -5.23 6.11
C THR A 377 -19.34 -3.83 5.65
N SER A 378 -20.43 -3.70 4.89
CA SER A 378 -20.92 -2.40 4.42
C SER A 378 -21.25 -1.43 5.56
N GLN A 379 -21.57 -1.95 6.74
CA GLN A 379 -21.80 -1.15 7.93
C GLN A 379 -20.53 -0.47 8.42
N LEU A 380 -19.40 -1.17 8.47
CA LEU A 380 -18.10 -0.61 8.85
C LEU A 380 -17.61 0.41 7.80
N GLU A 381 -17.74 0.11 6.52
CA GLU A 381 -17.43 1.07 5.45
C GLU A 381 -18.23 2.36 5.57
N THR A 382 -19.55 2.22 5.76
CA THR A 382 -20.44 3.37 5.91
C THR A 382 -20.10 4.17 7.18
N ALA A 383 -19.77 3.52 8.28
CA ALA A 383 -19.39 4.19 9.52
C ALA A 383 -18.13 5.05 9.35
N VAL A 384 -17.10 4.54 8.67
CA VAL A 384 -15.87 5.27 8.34
C VAL A 384 -16.18 6.47 7.44
N ALA A 385 -16.95 6.27 6.36
CA ALA A 385 -17.33 7.35 5.45
C ALA A 385 -18.12 8.46 6.16
N LEU A 386 -19.11 8.10 6.98
CA LEU A 386 -19.90 9.06 7.75
C LEU A 386 -19.06 9.80 8.81
N ALA A 387 -18.09 9.14 9.43
CA ALA A 387 -17.19 9.80 10.37
C ALA A 387 -16.34 10.87 9.67
N ARG A 388 -15.80 10.56 8.49
CA ARG A 388 -15.05 11.52 7.68
C ARG A 388 -15.92 12.69 7.22
N LEU A 389 -17.09 12.42 6.64
CA LEU A 389 -18.03 13.46 6.19
C LEU A 389 -18.42 14.41 7.32
N ARG A 390 -18.68 13.89 8.54
CA ARG A 390 -18.97 14.74 9.72
C ARG A 390 -17.79 15.63 10.07
N HIS A 391 -16.57 15.11 10.01
CA HIS A 391 -15.37 15.92 10.26
C HIS A 391 -15.22 17.06 9.25
N GLU A 392 -15.50 16.79 7.97
CA GLU A 392 -15.48 17.79 6.90
C GLU A 392 -16.67 18.78 6.96
N GLY A 393 -17.60 18.61 7.89
CA GLY A 393 -18.81 19.42 7.96
C GLY A 393 -19.78 19.19 6.80
N ALA A 394 -19.61 18.09 6.05
CA ALA A 394 -20.48 17.73 4.96
C ALA A 394 -21.81 17.16 5.47
N THR A 395 -22.90 17.52 4.83
CA THR A 395 -24.25 17.02 5.13
C THR A 395 -24.73 16.13 4.00
N LEU A 396 -25.33 14.99 4.38
CA LEU A 396 -25.97 14.10 3.43
C LEU A 396 -27.46 14.40 3.35
N GLU A 397 -28.05 14.18 2.17
CA GLU A 397 -29.50 14.16 2.03
C GLU A 397 -30.10 13.01 2.84
N LEU A 398 -31.19 13.27 3.53
CA LEU A 398 -31.84 12.25 4.36
C LEU A 398 -32.68 11.32 3.47
N LEU A 399 -32.50 10.01 3.65
CA LEU A 399 -33.38 9.02 3.05
C LEU A 399 -34.72 9.01 3.80
N THR A 400 -35.72 9.72 3.28
CA THR A 400 -37.08 9.71 3.84
C THR A 400 -37.77 8.35 3.63
N GLU A 401 -38.83 8.08 4.41
CA GLU A 401 -39.62 6.87 4.22
C GLU A 401 -40.22 6.79 2.81
N GLU A 402 -40.66 7.93 2.25
CA GLU A 402 -41.20 8.02 0.89
C GLU A 402 -40.16 7.66 -0.15
N LEU A 403 -38.94 8.21 -0.07
CA LEU A 403 -37.82 7.86 -0.95
C LEU A 403 -37.44 6.40 -0.80
N SER A 404 -37.37 5.90 0.44
CA SER A 404 -37.06 4.51 0.71
C SER A 404 -38.14 3.56 0.13
N ALA A 405 -39.40 3.93 0.20
CA ALA A 405 -40.50 3.18 -0.42
C ALA A 405 -40.42 3.21 -1.95
N ALA A 406 -40.17 4.39 -2.53
CA ALA A 406 -40.00 4.56 -3.98
C ALA A 406 -38.83 3.73 -4.53
N MET A 407 -37.70 3.66 -3.84
CA MET A 407 -36.54 2.84 -4.23
C MET A 407 -36.82 1.32 -4.17
N ARG A 408 -37.84 0.88 -3.44
CA ARG A 408 -38.26 -0.54 -3.34
C ARG A 408 -39.48 -0.84 -4.18
N SER A 409 -40.11 0.17 -4.78
CA SER A 409 -41.23 -0.02 -5.70
C SER A 409 -40.74 -0.38 -7.11
N TRP A 410 -41.54 -1.15 -7.85
CA TRP A 410 -41.30 -1.53 -9.25
C TRP A 410 -42.48 -1.11 -10.10
#